data_0700dcf47d4bbe87954b43d46907b572
#
_entry.id   0700dcf47d4bbe87954b43d46907b572
#
_cell.length_a   1.000
_cell.length_b   1.000
_cell.length_c   1.000
_cell.angle_alpha   90.00
_cell.angle_beta   90.00
_cell.angle_gamma   90.00
#
_symmetry.space_group_name_H-M   'P 1'
#
loop_
_entity.id
_entity.type
_entity.pdbx_description
1 polymer ?
#
loop_
_entity_poly.entity_id
_entity_poly.type
_entity_poly.pdbx_seq_one_letter_code
_entity_poly.pdbx_strand_id
1 'polypeptide(L)'
;MIVDWHAHVYPPEMAKERRWGGTSPLTIDNLLEAHEKAGIERCVVSNTIHYLKDKTNEESLTFLRRWNEYAAEIQQKFKDRVIVFTSTLPCGGAPFIQELERAIVQYGLHGVLINSSHQRAYPDDDEAKPFFELVTSLRIPVMMHAPSVGFGEERMRDYRLASSVGRPFDECLSIARLIVRGVFERHQNLKFVGCHLGGGICDVIGRMDYAYELGDLASGLGPYEPMLITKPPSEYLKKLFMDTVAYHPPAVKCAYQTVGAKQLLFGSDAPPLLPLLPRAKKIIEELPITDAEREDIFGRNALKLLQR
;
A
#
# COMPACT_ATOMS: atom_id res chain seq x y z
N MET A 1 -11.31 -18.15 6.51
CA MET A 1 -11.33 -17.37 5.22
C MET A 1 -10.01 -16.62 5.09
N ILE A 2 -9.34 -16.80 3.97
CA ILE A 2 -8.10 -16.07 3.65
C ILE A 2 -8.40 -15.02 2.61
N VAL A 3 -8.03 -13.78 2.89
CA VAL A 3 -8.16 -12.61 2.01
C VAL A 3 -6.75 -12.11 1.68
N ASP A 4 -6.34 -12.20 0.43
CA ASP A 4 -5.10 -11.58 -0.02
C ASP A 4 -5.34 -10.08 -0.22
N TRP A 5 -4.72 -9.26 0.64
CA TRP A 5 -4.87 -7.80 0.58
C TRP A 5 -4.04 -7.16 -0.55
N HIS A 6 -3.02 -7.83 -1.04
CA HIS A 6 -2.03 -7.23 -1.92
C HIS A 6 -1.82 -8.07 -3.19
N ALA A 7 -2.60 -7.80 -4.20
CA ALA A 7 -2.43 -8.38 -5.52
C ALA A 7 -2.63 -7.34 -6.64
N HIS A 8 -2.03 -7.59 -7.79
CA HIS A 8 -2.07 -6.69 -8.93
C HIS A 8 -2.57 -7.38 -10.18
N VAL A 9 -3.34 -6.66 -10.98
CA VAL A 9 -3.76 -7.09 -12.31
C VAL A 9 -3.64 -5.93 -13.29
N TYR A 10 -3.59 -6.26 -14.57
CA TYR A 10 -3.49 -5.28 -15.65
C TYR A 10 -4.58 -5.54 -16.69
N PRO A 11 -5.08 -4.50 -17.38
CA PRO A 11 -5.92 -4.68 -18.54
C PRO A 11 -5.27 -5.65 -19.55
N PRO A 12 -6.07 -6.46 -20.28
CA PRO A 12 -5.54 -7.53 -21.13
C PRO A 12 -4.51 -7.10 -22.18
N GLU A 13 -4.66 -5.90 -22.73
CA GLU A 13 -3.73 -5.32 -23.69
C GLU A 13 -2.36 -5.05 -23.07
N MET A 14 -2.31 -4.59 -21.82
CA MET A 14 -1.07 -4.37 -21.08
C MET A 14 -0.48 -5.67 -20.54
N ALA A 15 -1.33 -6.60 -20.12
CA ALA A 15 -0.89 -7.89 -19.61
C ALA A 15 -0.14 -8.73 -20.66
N LYS A 16 -0.50 -8.59 -21.94
CA LYS A 16 0.17 -9.27 -23.08
C LYS A 16 1.62 -8.81 -23.26
N GLU A 17 1.90 -7.55 -23.00
CA GLU A 17 3.24 -6.96 -23.17
C GLU A 17 4.15 -7.23 -21.97
N ARG A 18 3.57 -7.51 -20.82
CA ARG A 18 4.30 -7.69 -19.55
C ARG A 18 4.36 -9.16 -19.16
N ARG A 19 5.58 -9.68 -19.06
CA ARG A 19 5.86 -11.01 -18.53
C ARG A 19 6.84 -10.89 -17.36
N TRP A 20 6.47 -11.49 -16.24
CA TRP A 20 7.37 -11.61 -15.11
C TRP A 20 8.10 -12.95 -15.16
N GLY A 21 9.44 -12.90 -15.30
CA GLY A 21 10.26 -14.11 -15.32
C GLY A 21 9.92 -15.12 -16.43
N GLY A 22 9.38 -14.67 -17.56
CA GLY A 22 9.01 -15.54 -18.68
C GLY A 22 7.68 -16.29 -18.51
N THR A 23 6.97 -16.08 -17.40
CA THR A 23 5.72 -16.76 -17.08
C THR A 23 4.47 -16.02 -17.56
N SER A 24 3.31 -16.55 -17.23
CA SER A 24 1.98 -16.14 -17.68
C SER A 24 1.71 -14.63 -17.61
N PRO A 25 0.84 -14.11 -18.50
CA PRO A 25 0.37 -12.74 -18.43
C PRO A 25 -0.26 -12.42 -17.07
N LEU A 26 -0.15 -11.14 -16.64
CA LEU A 26 -0.70 -10.62 -15.40
C LEU A 26 -2.22 -10.44 -15.48
N THR A 27 -2.96 -11.53 -15.72
CA THR A 27 -4.42 -11.52 -15.88
C THR A 27 -5.12 -11.91 -14.59
N ILE A 28 -6.36 -11.45 -14.44
CA ILE A 28 -7.20 -11.81 -13.30
C ILE A 28 -7.45 -13.33 -13.24
N ASP A 29 -7.64 -13.99 -14.37
CA ASP A 29 -7.93 -15.43 -14.40
C ASP A 29 -6.75 -16.25 -13.86
N ASN A 30 -5.50 -15.92 -14.26
CA ASN A 30 -4.29 -16.58 -13.75
C ASN A 30 -4.07 -16.33 -12.25
N LEU A 31 -4.38 -15.12 -11.77
CA LEU A 31 -4.32 -14.82 -10.34
C LEU A 31 -5.31 -15.67 -9.56
N LEU A 32 -6.57 -15.74 -10.01
CA LEU A 32 -7.61 -16.50 -9.34
C LEU A 32 -7.35 -18.00 -9.34
N GLU A 33 -6.77 -18.55 -10.41
CA GLU A 33 -6.35 -19.96 -10.46
C GLU A 33 -5.25 -20.25 -9.42
N ALA A 34 -4.26 -19.37 -9.30
CA ALA A 34 -3.19 -19.52 -8.31
C ALA A 34 -3.72 -19.40 -6.87
N HIS A 35 -4.63 -18.45 -6.63
CA HIS A 35 -5.29 -18.27 -5.33
C HIS A 35 -6.12 -19.50 -4.94
N GLU A 36 -6.86 -20.09 -5.88
CA GLU A 36 -7.63 -21.30 -5.63
C GLU A 36 -6.73 -22.47 -5.19
N LYS A 37 -5.63 -22.70 -5.91
CA LYS A 37 -4.63 -23.70 -5.54
C LYS A 37 -4.01 -23.46 -4.16
N ALA A 38 -3.92 -22.21 -3.73
CA ALA A 38 -3.38 -21.81 -2.43
C ALA A 38 -4.44 -21.74 -1.31
N GLY A 39 -5.71 -21.98 -1.60
CA GLY A 39 -6.82 -21.86 -0.64
C GLY A 39 -7.11 -20.43 -0.22
N ILE A 40 -6.91 -19.45 -1.11
CA ILE A 40 -7.26 -18.04 -0.90
C ILE A 40 -8.64 -17.81 -1.52
N GLU A 41 -9.59 -17.39 -0.69
CA GLU A 41 -10.98 -17.27 -1.10
C GLU A 41 -11.28 -15.93 -1.75
N ARG A 42 -10.65 -14.85 -1.30
CA ARG A 42 -10.87 -13.48 -1.81
C ARG A 42 -9.56 -12.72 -1.95
N CYS A 43 -9.55 -11.72 -2.80
CA CYS A 43 -8.40 -10.83 -2.94
C CYS A 43 -8.80 -9.38 -3.19
N VAL A 44 -7.99 -8.47 -2.69
CA VAL A 44 -7.98 -7.07 -3.10
C VAL A 44 -6.99 -6.95 -4.26
N VAL A 45 -7.48 -6.48 -5.39
CA VAL A 45 -6.66 -6.25 -6.57
C VAL A 45 -6.58 -4.77 -6.92
N SER A 46 -5.42 -4.37 -7.35
CA SER A 46 -5.13 -3.01 -7.78
C SER A 46 -4.25 -3.02 -9.02
N ASN A 47 -4.00 -1.86 -9.57
CA ASN A 47 -3.03 -1.68 -10.64
C ASN A 47 -1.87 -0.84 -10.13
N THR A 48 -0.65 -1.36 -10.19
CA THR A 48 0.53 -0.54 -9.89
C THR A 48 0.70 0.53 -10.96
N ILE A 49 0.90 1.76 -10.55
CA ILE A 49 1.03 2.92 -11.45
C ILE A 49 2.49 3.26 -11.76
N HIS A 50 3.38 2.27 -11.69
CA HIS A 50 4.82 2.43 -11.96
C HIS A 50 5.15 3.04 -13.32
N TYR A 51 4.37 2.74 -14.34
CA TYR A 51 4.58 3.22 -15.71
C TYR A 51 4.11 4.66 -15.92
N LEU A 52 3.52 5.30 -14.92
CA LEU A 52 3.16 6.73 -14.97
C LEU A 52 4.34 7.65 -14.67
N LYS A 53 5.49 7.12 -14.26
CA LYS A 53 6.65 7.91 -13.81
C LYS A 53 7.14 8.95 -14.84
N ASP A 54 7.05 8.61 -16.13
CA ASP A 54 7.51 9.44 -17.25
C ASP A 54 6.34 10.02 -18.07
N LYS A 55 5.11 9.99 -17.52
CA LYS A 55 3.90 10.43 -18.19
C LYS A 55 3.49 11.83 -17.77
N THR A 56 2.87 12.55 -18.69
CA THR A 56 2.17 13.79 -18.36
C THR A 56 0.94 13.50 -17.49
N ASN A 57 0.40 14.54 -16.85
CA ASN A 57 -0.84 14.39 -16.08
C ASN A 57 -2.02 13.93 -16.97
N GLU A 58 -2.12 14.42 -18.20
CA GLU A 58 -3.17 14.02 -19.15
C GLU A 58 -3.08 12.55 -19.53
N GLU A 59 -1.87 12.06 -19.89
CA GLU A 59 -1.64 10.65 -20.18
C GLU A 59 -1.93 9.76 -18.96
N SER A 60 -1.54 10.22 -17.79
CA SER A 60 -1.77 9.51 -16.52
C SER A 60 -3.27 9.41 -16.21
N LEU A 61 -4.01 10.51 -16.37
CA LEU A 61 -5.45 10.53 -16.15
C LEU A 61 -6.20 9.65 -17.16
N THR A 62 -5.79 9.69 -18.43
CA THR A 62 -6.35 8.82 -19.49
C THR A 62 -6.17 7.34 -19.14
N PHE A 63 -4.97 6.99 -18.65
CA PHE A 63 -4.70 5.65 -18.20
C PHE A 63 -5.58 5.24 -17.01
N LEU A 64 -5.69 6.09 -15.98
CA LEU A 64 -6.49 5.80 -14.79
C LEU A 64 -7.97 5.59 -15.13
N ARG A 65 -8.52 6.36 -16.07
CA ARG A 65 -9.89 6.17 -16.57
C ARG A 65 -10.09 4.78 -17.20
N ARG A 66 -9.17 4.34 -18.05
CA ARG A 66 -9.20 3.00 -18.65
C ARG A 66 -9.07 1.89 -17.60
N TRP A 67 -8.20 2.10 -16.62
CA TRP A 67 -8.09 1.19 -15.49
C TRP A 67 -9.42 1.07 -14.74
N ASN A 68 -10.06 2.19 -14.43
CA ASN A 68 -11.30 2.21 -13.66
C ASN A 68 -12.46 1.52 -14.39
N GLU A 69 -12.54 1.65 -15.71
CA GLU A 69 -13.53 0.93 -16.55
C GLU A 69 -13.30 -0.59 -16.46
N TYR A 70 -12.08 -1.04 -16.71
CA TYR A 70 -11.73 -2.46 -16.58
C TYR A 70 -11.90 -2.98 -15.14
N ALA A 71 -11.55 -2.20 -14.15
CA ALA A 71 -11.71 -2.51 -12.73
C ALA A 71 -13.19 -2.77 -12.39
N ALA A 72 -14.10 -1.94 -12.90
CA ALA A 72 -15.54 -2.14 -12.72
C ALA A 72 -16.04 -3.45 -13.35
N GLU A 73 -15.55 -3.77 -14.55
CA GLU A 73 -15.90 -5.02 -15.25
C GLU A 73 -15.46 -6.26 -14.47
N ILE A 74 -14.19 -6.31 -14.02
CA ILE A 74 -13.69 -7.46 -13.27
C ILE A 74 -14.35 -7.59 -11.90
N GLN A 75 -14.62 -6.46 -11.23
CA GLN A 75 -15.33 -6.48 -9.96
C GLN A 75 -16.75 -7.04 -10.09
N GLN A 76 -17.49 -6.67 -11.13
CA GLN A 76 -18.81 -7.20 -11.40
C GLN A 76 -18.76 -8.70 -11.76
N LYS A 77 -17.82 -9.08 -12.62
CA LYS A 77 -17.65 -10.48 -13.08
C LYS A 77 -17.27 -11.42 -11.93
N PHE A 78 -16.45 -10.97 -11.00
CA PHE A 78 -15.88 -11.79 -9.92
C PHE A 78 -16.25 -11.28 -8.52
N LYS A 79 -17.43 -10.70 -8.35
CA LYS A 79 -17.91 -9.99 -7.14
C LYS A 79 -17.73 -10.74 -5.82
N ASP A 80 -17.76 -12.08 -5.86
CA ASP A 80 -17.63 -12.92 -4.65
C ASP A 80 -16.16 -13.18 -4.27
N ARG A 81 -15.23 -12.97 -5.20
CA ARG A 81 -13.80 -13.28 -5.04
C ARG A 81 -12.90 -12.05 -5.10
N VAL A 82 -13.27 -11.02 -5.84
CA VAL A 82 -12.41 -9.88 -6.16
C VAL A 82 -12.99 -8.58 -5.62
N ILE A 83 -12.15 -7.83 -4.94
CA ILE A 83 -12.41 -6.48 -4.43
C ILE A 83 -11.43 -5.58 -5.16
N VAL A 84 -11.91 -4.58 -5.90
CA VAL A 84 -11.02 -3.78 -6.75
C VAL A 84 -10.80 -2.40 -6.19
N PHE A 85 -9.54 -1.97 -6.20
CA PHE A 85 -9.12 -0.62 -5.88
C PHE A 85 -8.80 0.15 -7.16
N THR A 86 -9.23 1.40 -7.19
CA THR A 86 -8.71 2.36 -8.17
C THR A 86 -7.27 2.76 -7.84
N SER A 87 -6.68 3.58 -8.67
CA SER A 87 -5.38 4.22 -8.39
C SER A 87 -5.47 5.70 -8.69
N THR A 88 -4.66 6.53 -8.01
CA THR A 88 -4.60 7.96 -8.27
C THR A 88 -3.23 8.55 -7.94
N LEU A 89 -3.01 9.79 -8.34
CA LEU A 89 -1.88 10.63 -7.95
C LEU A 89 -2.39 11.69 -6.94
N PRO A 90 -2.08 11.60 -5.64
CA PRO A 90 -2.59 12.52 -4.63
C PRO A 90 -2.30 13.99 -4.92
N CYS A 91 -1.13 14.30 -5.49
CA CYS A 91 -0.70 15.65 -5.88
C CYS A 91 -1.02 15.99 -7.35
N GLY A 92 -1.86 15.20 -8.03
CA GLY A 92 -2.19 15.41 -9.45
C GLY A 92 -3.20 16.53 -9.71
N GLY A 93 -3.77 17.11 -8.65
CA GLY A 93 -4.76 18.20 -8.74
C GLY A 93 -6.19 17.71 -8.95
N ALA A 94 -7.10 18.67 -9.16
CA ALA A 94 -8.54 18.44 -9.19
C ALA A 94 -9.01 17.33 -10.17
N PRO A 95 -8.48 17.19 -11.40
CA PRO A 95 -8.92 16.12 -12.30
C PRO A 95 -8.71 14.69 -11.73
N PHE A 96 -7.65 14.47 -10.97
CA PHE A 96 -7.36 13.19 -10.34
C PHE A 96 -8.30 12.92 -9.16
N ILE A 97 -8.65 13.95 -8.40
CA ILE A 97 -9.60 13.85 -7.30
C ILE A 97 -11.01 13.54 -7.83
N GLN A 98 -11.44 14.22 -8.89
CA GLN A 98 -12.74 13.97 -9.55
C GLN A 98 -12.82 12.55 -10.14
N GLU A 99 -11.73 12.05 -10.74
CA GLU A 99 -11.70 10.69 -11.28
C GLU A 99 -11.71 9.64 -10.17
N LEU A 100 -11.02 9.89 -9.04
CA LEU A 100 -11.11 9.04 -7.86
C LEU A 100 -12.55 8.98 -7.33
N GLU A 101 -13.20 10.13 -7.16
CA GLU A 101 -14.58 10.18 -6.71
C GLU A 101 -15.52 9.43 -7.67
N ARG A 102 -15.35 9.62 -8.98
CA ARG A 102 -16.10 8.89 -10.01
C ARG A 102 -15.92 7.38 -9.88
N ALA A 103 -14.69 6.91 -9.70
CA ALA A 103 -14.38 5.50 -9.56
C ALA A 103 -15.07 4.87 -8.34
N ILE A 104 -15.11 5.57 -7.22
CA ILE A 104 -15.72 5.08 -5.99
C ILE A 104 -17.24 5.17 -6.04
N VAL A 105 -17.79 6.31 -6.48
CA VAL A 105 -19.23 6.58 -6.41
C VAL A 105 -19.99 5.95 -7.57
N GLN A 106 -19.49 6.05 -8.80
CA GLN A 106 -20.19 5.57 -9.98
C GLN A 106 -19.88 4.11 -10.31
N TYR A 107 -18.62 3.70 -10.16
CA TYR A 107 -18.22 2.31 -10.44
C TYR A 107 -18.23 1.40 -9.21
N GLY A 108 -18.41 1.96 -8.01
CA GLY A 108 -18.49 1.19 -6.77
C GLY A 108 -17.20 0.53 -6.35
N LEU A 109 -16.04 1.02 -6.81
CA LEU A 109 -14.75 0.49 -6.39
C LEU A 109 -14.54 0.73 -4.89
N HIS A 110 -13.75 -0.15 -4.24
CA HIS A 110 -13.75 -0.27 -2.78
C HIS A 110 -12.67 0.52 -2.07
N GLY A 111 -11.65 1.00 -2.76
CA GLY A 111 -10.52 1.72 -2.19
C GLY A 111 -9.60 2.28 -3.27
N VAL A 112 -8.49 2.83 -2.85
CA VAL A 112 -7.53 3.48 -3.75
C VAL A 112 -6.10 3.07 -3.44
N LEU A 113 -5.33 2.75 -4.49
CA LEU A 113 -3.87 2.61 -4.43
C LEU A 113 -3.21 3.93 -4.79
N ILE A 114 -2.21 4.32 -4.01
CA ILE A 114 -1.28 5.41 -4.30
C ILE A 114 0.15 4.91 -4.27
N ASN A 115 1.06 5.60 -4.96
CA ASN A 115 2.49 5.37 -4.74
C ASN A 115 2.98 6.13 -3.49
N SER A 116 4.04 5.61 -2.86
CA SER A 116 4.73 6.29 -1.75
C SER A 116 5.33 7.63 -2.20
N SER A 117 5.80 7.69 -3.45
CA SER A 117 6.18 8.95 -4.11
C SER A 117 5.86 8.91 -5.61
N HIS A 118 5.72 10.08 -6.23
CA HIS A 118 5.57 10.21 -7.67
C HIS A 118 6.36 11.43 -8.15
N GLN A 119 7.27 11.23 -9.12
CA GLN A 119 8.13 12.30 -9.65
C GLN A 119 8.79 13.15 -8.55
N ARG A 120 9.29 12.51 -7.48
CA ARG A 120 9.88 13.09 -6.27
C ARG A 120 8.91 13.81 -5.33
N ALA A 121 7.64 13.95 -5.66
CA ALA A 121 6.62 14.46 -4.73
C ALA A 121 6.16 13.33 -3.79
N TYR A 122 6.03 13.65 -2.51
CA TYR A 122 5.47 12.76 -1.51
C TYR A 122 4.03 13.18 -1.16
N PRO A 123 3.15 12.24 -0.76
CA PRO A 123 1.74 12.56 -0.51
C PRO A 123 1.49 13.38 0.77
N ASP A 124 2.53 13.79 1.50
CA ASP A 124 2.44 14.73 2.62
C ASP A 124 2.44 16.20 2.17
N ASP A 125 2.63 16.46 0.89
CA ASP A 125 2.56 17.80 0.31
C ASP A 125 1.17 18.41 0.45
N ASP A 126 1.12 19.75 0.52
CA ASP A 126 -0.14 20.49 0.65
C ASP A 126 -1.10 20.25 -0.53
N GLU A 127 -0.58 19.96 -1.70
CA GLU A 127 -1.34 19.59 -2.89
C GLU A 127 -2.16 18.30 -2.71
N ALA A 128 -1.76 17.41 -1.80
CA ALA A 128 -2.49 16.18 -1.50
C ALA A 128 -3.64 16.37 -0.47
N LYS A 129 -3.83 17.55 0.13
CA LYS A 129 -4.91 17.78 1.10
C LYS A 129 -6.30 17.38 0.58
N PRO A 130 -6.72 17.77 -0.63
CA PRO A 130 -8.04 17.38 -1.16
C PRO A 130 -8.20 15.86 -1.32
N PHE A 131 -7.10 15.15 -1.60
CA PHE A 131 -7.11 13.69 -1.65
C PHE A 131 -7.47 13.08 -0.27
N PHE A 132 -6.78 13.50 0.80
CA PHE A 132 -7.05 12.97 2.14
C PHE A 132 -8.44 13.36 2.66
N GLU A 133 -8.92 14.54 2.36
CA GLU A 133 -10.29 14.98 2.66
C GLU A 133 -11.31 14.06 2.00
N LEU A 134 -11.15 13.79 0.70
CA LEU A 134 -12.06 12.93 -0.06
C LEU A 134 -12.07 11.49 0.47
N VAL A 135 -10.90 10.84 0.59
CA VAL A 135 -10.84 9.43 1.01
C VAL A 135 -11.34 9.23 2.45
N THR A 136 -11.14 10.22 3.31
CA THR A 136 -11.65 10.20 4.69
C THR A 136 -13.18 10.35 4.71
N SER A 137 -13.75 11.26 3.91
CA SER A 137 -15.19 11.47 3.80
C SER A 137 -15.90 10.24 3.22
N LEU A 138 -15.31 9.60 2.22
CA LEU A 138 -15.82 8.38 1.59
C LEU A 138 -15.60 7.12 2.44
N ARG A 139 -14.79 7.21 3.51
CA ARG A 139 -14.43 6.10 4.41
C ARG A 139 -13.82 4.89 3.69
N ILE A 140 -13.09 5.14 2.61
CA ILE A 140 -12.43 4.10 1.83
C ILE A 140 -10.98 3.87 2.29
N PRO A 141 -10.45 2.64 2.17
CA PRO A 141 -9.05 2.38 2.45
C PRO A 141 -8.13 2.97 1.38
N VAL A 142 -7.00 3.51 1.84
CA VAL A 142 -5.86 3.93 1.03
C VAL A 142 -4.76 2.89 1.18
N MET A 143 -4.34 2.28 0.08
CA MET A 143 -3.22 1.35 0.01
C MET A 143 -2.02 2.08 -0.58
N MET A 144 -0.96 2.27 0.19
CA MET A 144 0.26 2.91 -0.29
C MET A 144 1.26 1.85 -0.72
N HIS A 145 1.61 1.88 -1.98
CA HIS A 145 2.54 0.96 -2.63
C HIS A 145 3.81 1.68 -3.07
N ALA A 146 4.90 0.94 -3.20
CA ALA A 146 6.17 1.47 -3.65
C ALA A 146 6.12 2.00 -5.09
N PRO A 147 6.87 3.06 -5.42
CA PRO A 147 6.99 3.57 -6.78
C PRO A 147 7.94 2.70 -7.62
N SER A 148 7.99 2.94 -8.93
CA SER A 148 9.03 2.31 -9.77
C SER A 148 10.42 2.88 -9.51
N VAL A 149 10.45 4.14 -9.13
CA VAL A 149 11.64 4.94 -8.83
C VAL A 149 11.44 5.54 -7.46
N GLY A 150 12.23 5.09 -6.51
CA GLY A 150 12.12 5.51 -5.12
C GLY A 150 13.39 6.21 -4.62
N PHE A 151 13.44 6.36 -3.32
CA PHE A 151 14.57 6.93 -2.61
C PHE A 151 15.91 6.29 -3.01
N GLY A 152 16.88 7.12 -3.40
CA GLY A 152 18.25 6.69 -3.69
C GLY A 152 18.43 5.90 -5.00
N GLU A 153 17.50 6.00 -5.94
CA GLU A 153 17.54 5.26 -7.23
C GLU A 153 18.88 5.40 -7.95
N GLU A 154 19.48 6.58 -7.96
CA GLU A 154 20.76 6.85 -8.63
C GLU A 154 21.91 5.97 -8.13
N ARG A 155 21.77 5.41 -6.92
CA ARG A 155 22.75 4.52 -6.26
C ARG A 155 22.34 3.05 -6.30
N MET A 156 21.19 2.72 -6.89
CA MET A 156 20.57 1.39 -6.82
C MET A 156 20.26 0.79 -8.19
N ARG A 157 21.00 1.19 -9.24
CA ARG A 157 20.76 0.74 -10.61
C ARG A 157 21.12 -0.72 -10.85
N ASP A 158 22.08 -1.24 -10.07
CA ASP A 158 22.60 -2.59 -10.22
C ASP A 158 21.93 -3.56 -9.22
N TYR A 159 22.06 -4.86 -9.49
CA TYR A 159 21.69 -5.96 -8.60
C TYR A 159 20.21 -5.95 -8.14
N ARG A 160 19.32 -5.28 -8.87
CA ARG A 160 17.92 -5.09 -8.50
C ARG A 160 17.72 -4.34 -7.16
N LEU A 161 18.70 -3.58 -6.70
CA LEU A 161 18.62 -2.85 -5.43
C LEU A 161 17.47 -1.84 -5.42
N ALA A 162 17.13 -1.24 -6.57
CA ALA A 162 15.99 -0.34 -6.66
C ALA A 162 14.66 -1.01 -6.25
N SER A 163 14.46 -2.30 -6.58
CA SER A 163 13.25 -3.02 -6.20
C SER A 163 13.32 -3.67 -4.83
N SER A 164 14.49 -4.17 -4.42
CA SER A 164 14.63 -4.92 -3.18
C SER A 164 14.93 -4.05 -1.95
N VAL A 165 15.50 -2.87 -2.13
CA VAL A 165 15.91 -1.94 -1.07
C VAL A 165 15.25 -0.57 -1.26
N GLY A 166 15.40 0.04 -2.44
CA GLY A 166 14.95 1.40 -2.68
C GLY A 166 13.44 1.58 -2.53
N ARG A 167 12.64 0.66 -3.05
CA ARG A 167 11.17 0.71 -2.93
C ARG A 167 10.70 0.64 -1.48
N PRO A 168 11.12 -0.34 -0.65
CA PRO A 168 10.77 -0.34 0.76
C PRO A 168 11.21 0.94 1.49
N PHE A 169 12.40 1.44 1.24
CA PHE A 169 12.87 2.65 1.89
C PHE A 169 12.06 3.90 1.49
N ASP A 170 11.58 3.98 0.27
CA ASP A 170 10.69 5.06 -0.15
C ASP A 170 9.33 5.02 0.57
N GLU A 171 8.78 3.82 0.77
CA GLU A 171 7.55 3.62 1.57
C GLU A 171 7.77 4.02 3.03
N CYS A 172 8.88 3.58 3.63
CA CYS A 172 9.26 3.96 4.99
C CYS A 172 9.34 5.48 5.13
N LEU A 173 10.06 6.15 4.23
CA LEU A 173 10.18 7.60 4.21
C LEU A 173 8.83 8.29 4.04
N SER A 174 7.98 7.81 3.14
CA SER A 174 6.66 8.38 2.90
C SER A 174 5.76 8.29 4.14
N ILE A 175 5.71 7.12 4.82
CA ILE A 175 4.95 6.96 6.06
C ILE A 175 5.50 7.89 7.15
N ALA A 176 6.83 7.96 7.30
CA ALA A 176 7.45 8.85 8.27
C ALA A 176 7.05 10.32 8.02
N ARG A 177 7.08 10.77 6.76
CA ARG A 177 6.65 12.12 6.35
C ARG A 177 5.17 12.36 6.66
N LEU A 178 4.28 11.43 6.30
CA LEU A 178 2.85 11.52 6.61
C LEU A 178 2.58 11.65 8.11
N ILE A 179 3.34 10.93 8.94
CA ILE A 179 3.26 11.04 10.40
C ILE A 179 3.69 12.44 10.85
N VAL A 180 4.95 12.84 10.57
CA VAL A 180 5.53 14.08 11.12
C VAL A 180 4.85 15.34 10.58
N ARG A 181 4.29 15.30 9.36
CA ARG A 181 3.47 16.36 8.76
C ARG A 181 2.03 16.36 9.26
N GLY A 182 1.68 15.48 10.20
CA GLY A 182 0.39 15.46 10.90
C GLY A 182 -0.80 15.06 10.04
N VAL A 183 -0.60 14.26 8.96
CA VAL A 183 -1.73 13.77 8.14
C VAL A 183 -2.66 12.90 8.99
N PHE A 184 -2.11 11.98 9.78
CA PHE A 184 -2.89 11.12 10.68
C PHE A 184 -3.44 11.83 11.92
N GLU A 185 -2.89 13.00 12.26
CA GLU A 185 -3.44 13.90 13.27
C GLU A 185 -4.72 14.57 12.78
N ARG A 186 -4.70 15.08 11.54
CA ARG A 186 -5.85 15.74 10.91
C ARG A 186 -6.96 14.79 10.48
N HIS A 187 -6.58 13.58 10.05
CA HIS A 187 -7.49 12.57 9.48
C HIS A 187 -7.54 11.32 10.36
N GLN A 188 -8.06 11.45 11.58
CA GLN A 188 -8.03 10.38 12.60
C GLN A 188 -8.77 9.08 12.18
N ASN A 189 -9.71 9.18 11.25
CA ASN A 189 -10.47 8.04 10.71
C ASN A 189 -9.94 7.53 9.37
N LEU A 190 -8.76 8.00 8.94
CA LEU A 190 -8.14 7.56 7.69
C LEU A 190 -7.78 6.07 7.78
N LYS A 191 -8.32 5.29 6.87
CA LYS A 191 -8.01 3.86 6.72
C LYS A 191 -6.78 3.72 5.84
N PHE A 192 -5.60 3.64 6.42
CA PHE A 192 -4.34 3.63 5.68
C PHE A 192 -3.59 2.32 5.84
N VAL A 193 -3.13 1.77 4.73
CA VAL A 193 -2.35 0.52 4.65
C VAL A 193 -1.02 0.79 3.97
N GLY A 194 0.07 0.58 4.69
CA GLY A 194 1.42 0.55 4.12
C GLY A 194 1.75 -0.82 3.58
N CYS A 195 2.09 -0.93 2.30
CA CYS A 195 2.56 -2.17 1.72
C CYS A 195 3.95 -2.57 2.25
N HIS A 196 4.34 -3.82 2.04
CA HIS A 196 5.67 -4.36 2.38
C HIS A 196 6.08 -4.06 3.84
N LEU A 197 5.16 -4.28 4.80
CA LEU A 197 5.34 -3.90 6.23
C LEU A 197 5.65 -2.40 6.41
N GLY A 198 5.06 -1.54 5.57
CA GLY A 198 5.34 -0.11 5.58
C GLY A 198 6.81 0.22 5.29
N GLY A 199 7.48 -0.62 4.47
CA GLY A 199 8.87 -0.42 4.09
C GLY A 199 9.88 -0.53 5.24
N GLY A 200 9.50 -1.18 6.36
CA GLY A 200 10.36 -1.33 7.54
C GLY A 200 10.26 -0.17 8.53
N ILE A 201 9.22 0.63 8.48
CA ILE A 201 8.99 1.75 9.42
C ILE A 201 9.02 1.31 10.89
N CYS A 202 8.65 0.06 11.19
CA CYS A 202 8.69 -0.49 12.54
C CYS A 202 10.11 -0.54 13.13
N ASP A 203 11.13 -0.69 12.29
CA ASP A 203 12.52 -0.76 12.76
C ASP A 203 13.07 0.63 13.17
N VAL A 204 12.53 1.70 12.58
CA VAL A 204 13.03 3.07 12.81
C VAL A 204 12.12 3.91 13.70
N ILE A 205 10.95 3.42 14.05
CA ILE A 205 9.93 4.21 14.77
C ILE A 205 10.42 4.73 16.11
N GLY A 206 11.22 3.94 16.85
CA GLY A 206 11.80 4.38 18.12
C GLY A 206 12.80 5.54 17.96
N ARG A 207 13.47 5.65 16.81
CA ARG A 207 14.31 6.82 16.52
C ARG A 207 13.48 8.06 16.18
N MET A 208 12.31 7.89 15.61
CA MET A 208 11.38 8.99 15.37
C MET A 208 10.78 9.50 16.69
N ASP A 209 10.43 8.61 17.61
CA ASP A 209 9.98 8.98 18.96
C ASP A 209 11.07 9.75 19.70
N TYR A 210 12.30 9.26 19.65
CA TYR A 210 13.46 9.95 20.23
C TYR A 210 13.64 11.37 19.66
N ALA A 211 13.52 11.52 18.33
CA ALA A 211 13.61 12.84 17.70
C ALA A 211 12.47 13.77 18.13
N TYR A 212 11.27 13.23 18.32
CA TYR A 212 10.12 13.98 18.83
C TYR A 212 10.33 14.45 20.28
N GLU A 213 10.83 13.57 21.14
CA GLU A 213 11.06 13.87 22.56
C GLU A 213 12.17 14.92 22.78
N LEU A 214 13.22 14.85 22.01
CA LEU A 214 14.34 15.80 22.11
C LEU A 214 14.02 17.17 21.51
N GLY A 215 13.19 17.21 20.47
CA GLY A 215 12.84 18.46 19.80
C GLY A 215 14.07 19.27 19.40
N ASP A 216 14.08 20.54 19.70
CA ASP A 216 15.16 21.49 19.43
C ASP A 216 16.43 21.26 20.26
N LEU A 217 16.33 20.51 21.37
CA LEU A 217 17.50 20.13 22.18
C LEU A 217 18.49 19.27 21.37
N ALA A 218 18.04 18.64 20.29
CA ALA A 218 18.86 17.87 19.38
C ALA A 218 19.44 18.71 18.22
N SER A 219 19.45 20.02 18.28
CA SER A 219 19.89 20.92 17.20
C SER A 219 21.30 20.63 16.67
N GLY A 220 22.19 20.08 17.50
CA GLY A 220 23.51 19.61 17.07
C GLY A 220 23.50 18.41 16.11
N LEU A 221 22.38 17.74 15.92
CA LEU A 221 22.22 16.61 15.01
C LEU A 221 21.76 17.00 13.60
N GLY A 222 21.55 18.28 13.35
CA GLY A 222 21.13 18.82 12.05
C GLY A 222 20.01 19.83 12.13
N PRO A 223 19.46 20.29 10.98
CA PRO A 223 18.30 21.15 10.95
C PRO A 223 17.12 20.49 11.65
N TYR A 224 16.40 21.24 12.47
CA TYR A 224 15.21 20.78 13.15
C TYR A 224 14.01 21.64 12.76
N GLU A 225 12.99 21.01 12.22
CA GLU A 225 11.66 21.59 12.05
C GLU A 225 10.69 20.89 12.99
N PRO A 226 9.87 21.59 13.80
CA PRO A 226 8.92 20.96 14.70
C PRO A 226 7.97 20.02 13.95
N MET A 227 7.78 18.82 14.48
CA MET A 227 6.79 17.89 13.93
C MET A 227 5.37 18.44 14.16
N LEU A 228 4.49 18.28 13.16
CA LEU A 228 3.10 18.78 13.21
C LEU A 228 2.16 17.74 13.84
N ILE A 229 2.56 17.22 14.98
CA ILE A 229 1.86 16.17 15.76
C ILE A 229 1.89 16.49 17.25
N THR A 230 0.91 15.98 18.00
CA THR A 230 0.77 16.22 19.44
C THR A 230 1.15 15.00 20.29
N LYS A 231 1.49 13.87 19.66
CA LYS A 231 1.89 12.61 20.30
C LYS A 231 3.13 12.05 19.63
N PRO A 232 3.86 11.16 20.29
CA PRO A 232 5.00 10.47 19.67
C PRO A 232 4.59 9.76 18.37
N PRO A 233 5.47 9.72 17.36
CA PRO A 233 5.23 9.05 16.07
C PRO A 233 4.68 7.63 16.16
N SER A 234 5.13 6.83 17.14
CA SER A 234 4.65 5.46 17.35
C SER A 234 3.16 5.38 17.67
N GLU A 235 2.56 6.40 18.29
CA GLU A 235 1.13 6.41 18.59
C GLU A 235 0.26 6.54 17.33
N TYR A 236 0.79 7.14 16.26
CA TYR A 236 0.14 7.19 14.95
C TYR A 236 0.37 5.90 14.20
N LEU A 237 1.60 5.35 14.23
CA LEU A 237 1.94 4.09 13.58
C LEU A 237 1.05 2.93 14.03
N LYS A 238 0.73 2.85 15.32
CA LYS A 238 -0.17 1.84 15.90
C LYS A 238 -1.60 1.87 15.33
N LYS A 239 -1.98 2.93 14.61
CA LYS A 239 -3.30 3.06 13.97
C LYS A 239 -3.30 2.65 12.52
N LEU A 240 -2.12 2.49 11.91
CA LEU A 240 -1.98 2.12 10.51
C LEU A 240 -2.03 0.61 10.33
N PHE A 241 -2.55 0.19 9.20
CA PHE A 241 -2.46 -1.19 8.77
C PHE A 241 -1.22 -1.41 7.92
N MET A 242 -0.73 -2.65 7.90
CA MET A 242 0.39 -3.08 7.06
C MET A 242 0.08 -4.45 6.47
N ASP A 243 0.42 -4.66 5.22
CA ASP A 243 0.44 -6.03 4.70
C ASP A 243 1.70 -6.79 5.14
N THR A 244 1.66 -8.11 5.02
CA THR A 244 2.74 -8.99 5.49
C THR A 244 3.75 -9.35 4.40
N VAL A 245 3.82 -8.58 3.33
CA VAL A 245 4.71 -8.83 2.19
C VAL A 245 6.16 -8.44 2.54
N ALA A 246 6.86 -9.31 3.23
CA ALA A 246 8.30 -9.13 3.51
C ALA A 246 9.10 -10.41 3.24
N TYR A 247 8.44 -11.56 3.20
CA TYR A 247 9.06 -12.88 3.01
C TYR A 247 10.21 -13.19 4.00
N HIS A 248 10.21 -12.47 5.14
CA HIS A 248 11.20 -12.57 6.21
C HIS A 248 10.52 -12.66 7.59
N PRO A 249 10.46 -13.86 8.22
CA PRO A 249 9.73 -14.06 9.47
C PRO A 249 10.08 -13.08 10.60
N PRO A 250 11.38 -12.74 10.85
CA PRO A 250 11.72 -11.76 11.87
C PRO A 250 11.11 -10.37 11.62
N ALA A 251 11.02 -9.89 10.36
CA ALA A 251 10.43 -8.60 10.05
C ALA A 251 8.92 -8.59 10.33
N VAL A 252 8.20 -9.67 9.97
CA VAL A 252 6.78 -9.82 10.28
C VAL A 252 6.56 -9.87 11.79
N LYS A 253 7.44 -10.54 12.54
CA LYS A 253 7.40 -10.56 14.00
C LYS A 253 7.65 -9.18 14.60
N CYS A 254 8.60 -8.40 14.08
CA CYS A 254 8.84 -7.01 14.49
C CYS A 254 7.58 -6.17 14.30
N ALA A 255 6.96 -6.21 13.14
CA ALA A 255 5.72 -5.50 12.87
C ALA A 255 4.59 -5.94 13.83
N TYR A 256 4.41 -7.25 14.02
CA TYR A 256 3.43 -7.76 14.99
C TYR A 256 3.67 -7.21 16.42
N GLN A 257 4.91 -7.18 16.87
CA GLN A 257 5.25 -6.66 18.20
C GLN A 257 5.07 -5.12 18.31
N THR A 258 5.17 -4.41 17.20
CA THR A 258 5.06 -2.94 17.15
C THR A 258 3.60 -2.47 17.05
N VAL A 259 2.82 -3.05 16.14
CA VAL A 259 1.46 -2.59 15.85
C VAL A 259 0.36 -3.56 16.26
N GLY A 260 0.70 -4.81 16.56
CA GLY A 260 -0.24 -5.87 16.95
C GLY A 260 -0.92 -6.56 15.75
N ALA A 261 -1.50 -7.73 16.03
CA ALA A 261 -2.17 -8.56 15.01
C ALA A 261 -3.31 -7.82 14.28
N LYS A 262 -4.03 -6.96 14.99
CA LYS A 262 -5.21 -6.23 14.45
C LYS A 262 -4.87 -5.23 13.34
N GLN A 263 -3.61 -4.88 13.19
CA GLN A 263 -3.11 -3.94 12.16
C GLN A 263 -2.37 -4.64 11.02
N LEU A 264 -2.29 -5.97 11.05
CA LEU A 264 -1.64 -6.75 9.99
C LEU A 264 -2.68 -7.37 9.05
N LEU A 265 -2.35 -7.38 7.75
CA LEU A 265 -3.17 -7.93 6.67
C LEU A 265 -2.32 -8.93 5.87
N PHE A 266 -2.84 -10.11 5.62
CA PHE A 266 -2.16 -11.04 4.73
C PHE A 266 -2.07 -10.47 3.32
N GLY A 267 -0.90 -10.50 2.71
CA GLY A 267 -0.65 -10.05 1.35
C GLY A 267 0.38 -10.92 0.62
N SER A 268 0.25 -11.04 -0.70
CA SER A 268 1.14 -11.85 -1.54
C SER A 268 2.06 -11.07 -2.46
N ASP A 269 1.70 -9.84 -2.82
CA ASP A 269 2.32 -9.07 -3.92
C ASP A 269 2.32 -9.88 -5.25
N ALA A 270 1.23 -10.62 -5.48
CA ALA A 270 1.04 -11.34 -6.73
C ALA A 270 0.77 -10.35 -7.88
N PRO A 271 1.13 -10.66 -9.12
CA PRO A 271 1.69 -11.91 -9.66
C PRO A 271 3.20 -12.07 -9.59
N PRO A 272 4.07 -11.02 -9.41
CA PRO A 272 5.51 -11.25 -9.49
C PRO A 272 6.00 -12.26 -8.48
N LEU A 273 5.37 -12.31 -7.31
CA LEU A 273 5.76 -13.19 -6.21
C LEU A 273 4.86 -14.43 -6.04
N LEU A 274 4.00 -14.75 -7.01
CA LEU A 274 3.18 -15.97 -7.01
C LEU A 274 3.95 -17.25 -6.64
N PRO A 275 5.18 -17.49 -7.13
CA PRO A 275 5.95 -18.66 -6.74
C PRO A 275 6.26 -18.72 -5.24
N LEU A 276 6.21 -17.61 -4.54
CA LEU A 276 6.48 -17.50 -3.11
C LEU A 276 5.21 -17.53 -2.25
N LEU A 277 4.03 -17.63 -2.84
CA LEU A 277 2.75 -17.61 -2.14
C LEU A 277 2.65 -18.67 -1.01
N PRO A 278 3.11 -19.93 -1.16
CA PRO A 278 3.16 -20.89 -0.05
C PRO A 278 4.03 -20.39 1.11
N ARG A 279 5.14 -19.71 0.82
CA ARG A 279 6.02 -19.14 1.85
C ARG A 279 5.35 -17.99 2.58
N ALA A 280 4.62 -17.12 1.88
CA ALA A 280 3.88 -16.02 2.51
C ALA A 280 2.88 -16.54 3.55
N LYS A 281 2.10 -17.58 3.20
CA LYS A 281 1.16 -18.23 4.14
C LYS A 281 1.89 -18.85 5.32
N LYS A 282 2.93 -19.63 5.06
CA LYS A 282 3.71 -20.32 6.08
C LYS A 282 4.27 -19.37 7.14
N ILE A 283 4.73 -18.19 6.74
CA ILE A 283 5.23 -17.20 7.68
C ILE A 283 4.17 -16.82 8.72
N ILE A 284 2.91 -16.65 8.32
CA ILE A 284 1.82 -16.31 9.24
C ILE A 284 1.40 -17.54 10.07
N GLU A 285 1.40 -18.72 9.47
CA GLU A 285 1.09 -19.98 10.15
C GLU A 285 2.09 -20.29 11.27
N GLU A 286 3.37 -19.95 11.09
CA GLU A 286 4.46 -20.21 12.04
C GLU A 286 4.70 -19.06 13.04
N LEU A 287 3.97 -17.94 12.95
CA LEU A 287 4.07 -16.89 13.96
C LEU A 287 3.60 -17.40 15.32
N PRO A 288 4.32 -17.05 16.42
CA PRO A 288 3.94 -17.45 17.78
C PRO A 288 2.79 -16.56 18.30
N ILE A 289 1.62 -16.68 17.68
CA ILE A 289 0.40 -15.92 17.96
C ILE A 289 -0.77 -16.89 18.17
N THR A 290 -1.85 -16.39 18.76
CA THR A 290 -3.08 -17.18 18.93
C THR A 290 -3.77 -17.47 17.59
N ASP A 291 -4.59 -18.53 17.55
CA ASP A 291 -5.37 -18.84 16.34
C ASP A 291 -6.33 -17.69 15.97
N ALA A 292 -6.90 -17.01 16.96
CA ALA A 292 -7.75 -15.84 16.72
C ALA A 292 -6.99 -14.69 16.04
N GLU A 293 -5.77 -14.40 16.47
CA GLU A 293 -4.91 -13.39 15.84
C GLU A 293 -4.48 -13.81 14.43
N ARG A 294 -4.23 -15.11 14.23
CA ARG A 294 -3.92 -15.64 12.89
C ARG A 294 -5.08 -15.47 11.92
N GLU A 295 -6.32 -15.74 12.38
CA GLU A 295 -7.53 -15.51 11.59
C GLU A 295 -7.78 -14.02 11.33
N ASP A 296 -7.43 -13.14 12.28
CA ASP A 296 -7.49 -11.69 12.09
C ASP A 296 -6.56 -11.26 10.94
N ILE A 297 -5.30 -11.70 10.97
CA ILE A 297 -4.31 -11.38 9.92
C ILE A 297 -4.73 -11.97 8.56
N PHE A 298 -5.18 -13.23 8.51
CA PHE A 298 -5.55 -13.88 7.27
C PHE A 298 -6.78 -13.28 6.58
N GLY A 299 -7.71 -12.67 7.34
CA GLY A 299 -8.89 -12.16 6.64
C GLY A 299 -9.81 -11.24 7.41
N ARG A 300 -10.03 -11.41 8.73
CA ARG A 300 -11.00 -10.61 9.47
C ARG A 300 -10.68 -9.12 9.45
N ASN A 301 -9.40 -8.75 9.59
CA ASN A 301 -8.94 -7.37 9.51
C ASN A 301 -9.26 -6.75 8.15
N ALA A 302 -8.96 -7.48 7.06
CA ALA A 302 -9.25 -7.02 5.70
C ALA A 302 -10.75 -6.76 5.51
N LEU A 303 -11.59 -7.71 5.93
CA LEU A 303 -13.05 -7.57 5.81
C LEU A 303 -13.58 -6.40 6.64
N LYS A 304 -13.05 -6.20 7.84
CA LYS A 304 -13.42 -5.06 8.69
C LYS A 304 -13.00 -3.73 8.08
N LEU A 305 -11.80 -3.65 7.51
CA LEU A 305 -11.27 -2.44 6.90
C LEU A 305 -12.08 -2.01 5.67
N LEU A 306 -12.64 -2.97 4.91
CA LEU A 306 -13.46 -2.75 3.73
C LEU A 306 -14.90 -2.28 4.03
N GLN A 307 -15.37 -2.39 5.27
CA GLN A 307 -16.69 -1.87 5.67
C GLN A 307 -16.66 -0.33 5.62
N ARG A 308 -17.64 0.25 4.94
CA ARG A 308 -17.82 1.72 4.81
C ARG A 308 -18.57 2.32 5.99
#